data_1f00b723184328aac332eea7633a45bf
#
_entry.id   1f00b723184328aac332eea7633a45bf
#
_cell.length_a   1.000
_cell.length_b   1.000
_cell.length_c   1.000
_cell.angle_alpha   90.00
_cell.angle_beta   90.00
_cell.angle_gamma   90.00
#
_symmetry.space_group_name_H-M   'P 1'
#
loop_
_entity.id
_entity.type
_entity.pdbx_description
1 polymer ?
#
loop_
_entity_poly.entity_id
_entity_poly.type
_entity_poly.pdbx_seq_one_letter_code
_entity_poly.pdbx_strand_id
1 'polypeptide(L)'
;MPECDQCGREEILPFTCAYCGGNYCAEHRLPENHNCAYRPKTPPPYLTAQPSENPTFAEKPTMKRKQFSLKKLLALTAIAIIAVAIIWSAYPALIQLTQSPSASPSPSTTSPVPSTTPPHTTSPDTTPSEFSHEELIDYALSLINSDRQSMGLQNVTLSTIDSGQLHAENMLKNKVLSHWDTNCYKPYMRYTLASGKGAVYENVAWLYNSGGLDPVEAIEKLEHDMMYDDASSNWGHRDNILNAFHNKVSIGIAYDSNNVYFVQDFEDDYITWTTLSLSTQVVMQGTILTKEDSISQIAIYFDNPTPLTTQQLDNSPYDNGYDAGTYVGLVVSGGWEATEGITITATTWSQSGSNFDIAFDLSPAFTKYGKGVYTLYLWTDSDNCLTSFSIWN
;
A
#
# COMPACT_ATOMS: atom_id res chain seq x y z
N MET A 1 -4.39 -42.08 0.73
CA MET A 1 -3.84 -40.70 0.63
C MET A 1 -2.83 -40.55 1.74
N PRO A 2 -1.82 -39.70 1.61
CA PRO A 2 -0.93 -39.46 2.76
C PRO A 2 -1.74 -38.89 3.93
N GLU A 3 -1.35 -39.27 5.15
CA GLU A 3 -1.99 -38.85 6.38
C GLU A 3 -1.10 -37.90 7.15
N CYS A 4 -1.69 -37.02 7.94
CA CYS A 4 -0.95 -36.19 8.89
C CYS A 4 -0.35 -37.05 10.00
N ASP A 5 0.98 -37.07 10.14
CA ASP A 5 1.69 -37.88 11.12
C ASP A 5 1.34 -37.53 12.59
N GLN A 6 0.70 -36.36 12.82
CA GLN A 6 0.28 -35.92 14.14
C GLN A 6 -1.17 -36.30 14.48
N CYS A 7 -2.13 -36.14 13.57
CA CYS A 7 -3.55 -36.34 13.86
C CYS A 7 -4.25 -37.39 12.99
N GLY A 8 -3.56 -37.96 11.99
CA GLY A 8 -4.12 -39.01 11.11
C GLY A 8 -5.13 -38.49 10.07
N ARG A 9 -5.30 -37.16 9.91
CA ARG A 9 -6.15 -36.62 8.85
C ARG A 9 -5.54 -36.96 7.48
N GLU A 10 -6.35 -37.48 6.57
CA GLU A 10 -5.93 -37.64 5.19
C GLU A 10 -5.75 -36.28 4.52
N GLU A 11 -4.61 -36.07 3.86
CA GLU A 11 -4.29 -34.86 3.12
C GLU A 11 -3.84 -35.22 1.71
N ILE A 12 -4.34 -34.50 0.70
CA ILE A 12 -3.94 -34.71 -0.68
C ILE A 12 -2.56 -34.08 -0.93
N LEU A 13 -2.31 -32.92 -0.32
CA LEU A 13 -1.03 -32.19 -0.38
C LEU A 13 -0.54 -31.90 1.05
N PRO A 14 0.06 -32.87 1.75
CA PRO A 14 0.56 -32.64 3.10
C PRO A 14 1.79 -31.72 3.10
N PHE A 15 1.94 -30.95 4.16
CA PHE A 15 3.13 -30.16 4.43
C PHE A 15 4.23 -31.07 4.94
N THR A 16 5.38 -31.10 4.27
CA THR A 16 6.53 -31.85 4.75
C THR A 16 7.37 -30.97 5.67
N CYS A 17 7.51 -31.34 6.93
CA CYS A 17 8.35 -30.59 7.86
C CYS A 17 9.82 -30.65 7.46
N ALA A 18 10.44 -29.50 7.24
CA ALA A 18 11.86 -29.38 6.88
C ALA A 18 12.84 -29.92 7.95
N TYR A 19 12.38 -30.09 9.19
CA TYR A 19 13.21 -30.59 10.29
C TYR A 19 13.12 -32.09 10.51
N CYS A 20 11.92 -32.66 10.48
CA CYS A 20 11.74 -34.10 10.76
C CYS A 20 11.35 -34.89 9.52
N GLY A 21 11.03 -34.26 8.41
CA GLY A 21 10.60 -34.91 7.17
C GLY A 21 9.22 -35.58 7.25
N GLY A 22 8.46 -35.36 8.34
CA GLY A 22 7.10 -35.87 8.51
C GLY A 22 6.09 -35.07 7.68
N ASN A 23 4.93 -35.70 7.36
CA ASN A 23 3.86 -35.08 6.62
C ASN A 23 2.76 -34.61 7.58
N TYR A 24 2.31 -33.38 7.42
CA TYR A 24 1.36 -32.76 8.36
C TYR A 24 0.24 -32.02 7.62
N CYS A 25 -0.93 -31.93 8.27
CA CYS A 25 -2.02 -31.06 7.81
C CYS A 25 -1.72 -29.58 8.15
N ALA A 26 -2.52 -28.67 7.65
CA ALA A 26 -2.38 -27.24 7.90
C ALA A 26 -2.26 -26.87 9.38
N GLU A 27 -3.02 -27.54 10.26
CA GLU A 27 -3.01 -27.31 11.71
C GLU A 27 -1.69 -27.77 12.38
N HIS A 28 -1.06 -28.82 11.83
CA HIS A 28 0.16 -29.43 12.39
C HIS A 28 1.42 -29.17 11.56
N ARG A 29 1.35 -28.27 10.58
CA ARG A 29 2.48 -27.92 9.71
C ARG A 29 3.68 -27.34 10.44
N LEU A 30 3.44 -26.58 11.53
CA LEU A 30 4.50 -25.95 12.28
C LEU A 30 5.18 -26.94 13.24
N PRO A 31 6.52 -26.89 13.42
CA PRO A 31 7.25 -27.78 14.32
C PRO A 31 6.73 -27.79 15.75
N GLU A 32 6.18 -26.69 16.24
CA GLU A 32 5.54 -26.54 17.54
C GLU A 32 4.19 -27.26 17.66
N ASN A 33 3.47 -27.44 16.54
CA ASN A 33 2.13 -28.04 16.52
C ASN A 33 2.16 -29.56 16.37
N HIS A 34 3.34 -30.18 16.04
CA HIS A 34 3.49 -31.62 15.91
C HIS A 34 4.60 -32.21 16.80
N ASN A 35 5.07 -31.49 17.84
CA ASN A 35 6.12 -31.94 18.75
C ASN A 35 7.40 -32.41 18.01
N CYS A 36 7.87 -31.64 17.03
CA CYS A 36 9.00 -31.99 16.19
C CYS A 36 10.27 -32.31 16.99
N ALA A 37 10.70 -33.58 16.94
CA ALA A 37 11.87 -34.05 17.69
C ALA A 37 13.20 -33.44 17.22
N TYR A 38 13.23 -32.93 16.01
CA TYR A 38 14.40 -32.32 15.36
C TYR A 38 14.37 -30.80 15.34
N ARG A 39 13.38 -30.18 16.03
CA ARG A 39 13.32 -28.73 16.13
C ARG A 39 14.64 -28.19 16.66
N PRO A 40 15.34 -27.30 15.95
CA PRO A 40 16.55 -26.67 16.45
C PRO A 40 16.29 -25.96 17.78
N LYS A 41 17.18 -26.07 18.73
CA LYS A 41 17.10 -25.31 19.99
C LYS A 41 17.28 -23.81 19.76
N THR A 42 17.90 -23.45 18.66
CA THR A 42 17.96 -22.09 18.16
C THR A 42 17.00 -21.98 16.97
N PRO A 43 16.19 -20.91 16.89
CA PRO A 43 15.37 -20.67 15.71
C PRO A 43 16.23 -20.74 14.44
N PRO A 44 15.69 -21.28 13.32
CA PRO A 44 16.40 -21.25 12.05
C PRO A 44 16.82 -19.81 11.72
N PRO A 45 17.87 -19.62 10.91
CA PRO A 45 18.35 -18.28 10.54
C PRO A 45 17.23 -17.37 9.99
N TYR A 46 16.23 -17.91 9.31
CA TYR A 46 15.06 -17.17 8.83
C TYR A 46 14.11 -16.71 9.96
N LEU A 47 14.11 -17.39 11.13
CA LEU A 47 13.35 -16.95 12.31
C LEU A 47 14.13 -15.96 13.19
N THR A 48 15.46 -15.88 13.01
CA THR A 48 16.33 -14.93 13.72
C THR A 48 16.74 -13.74 12.87
N ALA A 49 16.55 -13.80 11.55
CA ALA A 49 16.62 -12.62 10.73
C ALA A 49 15.50 -11.69 11.22
N GLN A 50 15.87 -10.54 11.77
CA GLN A 50 14.89 -9.47 11.94
C GLN A 50 14.29 -9.24 10.56
N PRO A 51 12.95 -9.00 10.46
CA PRO A 51 12.37 -8.54 9.21
C PRO A 51 13.27 -7.43 8.70
N SER A 52 13.65 -7.51 7.43
CA SER A 52 14.40 -6.42 6.81
C SER A 52 13.65 -5.14 7.12
N GLU A 53 14.37 -4.10 7.55
CA GLU A 53 13.74 -2.81 7.85
C GLU A 53 12.85 -2.44 6.65
N ASN A 54 11.54 -2.59 6.82
CA ASN A 54 10.48 -2.43 5.82
C ASN A 54 10.92 -2.75 4.38
N PRO A 55 10.35 -3.76 3.71
CA PRO A 55 10.53 -3.94 2.28
C PRO A 55 9.89 -2.73 1.58
N THR A 56 10.63 -1.63 1.52
CA THR A 56 10.15 -0.40 0.90
C THR A 56 10.55 -0.45 -0.55
N PHE A 57 9.58 -0.56 -1.44
CA PHE A 57 9.79 -0.35 -2.88
C PHE A 57 10.34 1.04 -3.18
N ALA A 58 10.11 2.00 -2.27
CA ALA A 58 10.66 3.33 -2.28
C ALA A 58 11.47 3.56 -1.01
N GLU A 59 12.75 3.87 -1.16
CA GLU A 59 13.52 4.43 -0.06
C GLU A 59 13.07 5.87 0.19
N LYS A 60 12.98 6.27 1.48
CA LYS A 60 12.68 7.65 1.83
C LYS A 60 13.81 8.58 1.35
N PRO A 61 13.56 9.47 0.39
CA PRO A 61 14.61 10.34 -0.13
C PRO A 61 15.10 11.36 0.89
N THR A 62 16.33 11.76 0.75
CA THR A 62 16.93 12.75 1.66
C THR A 62 16.54 14.17 1.30
N MET A 63 16.32 15.01 2.32
CA MET A 63 16.11 16.45 2.19
C MET A 63 17.11 17.25 3.02
N LYS A 64 17.33 18.51 2.66
CA LYS A 64 18.22 19.42 3.38
C LYS A 64 17.54 20.76 3.62
N ARG A 65 18.01 21.49 4.64
CA ARG A 65 17.52 22.84 4.89
C ARG A 65 17.97 23.79 3.78
N LYS A 66 17.04 24.58 3.28
CA LYS A 66 17.31 25.60 2.27
C LYS A 66 18.22 26.67 2.87
N GLN A 67 19.43 26.84 2.31
CA GLN A 67 20.34 27.88 2.74
C GLN A 67 19.88 29.24 2.22
N PHE A 68 19.44 30.11 3.11
CA PHE A 68 19.16 31.49 2.75
C PHE A 68 20.46 32.26 2.60
N SER A 69 20.73 32.76 1.41
CA SER A 69 21.85 33.65 1.20
C SER A 69 21.67 34.95 2.01
N LEU A 70 22.61 35.27 2.89
CA LEU A 70 22.61 36.51 3.68
C LEU A 70 22.41 37.76 2.79
N LYS A 71 22.89 37.72 1.56
CA LYS A 71 22.67 38.80 0.56
C LYS A 71 21.22 38.95 0.15
N LYS A 72 20.47 37.85 0.03
CA LYS A 72 19.04 37.90 -0.27
C LYS A 72 18.23 38.39 0.94
N LEU A 73 18.62 37.99 2.15
CA LEU A 73 17.99 38.47 3.39
C LEU A 73 18.19 39.98 3.55
N LEU A 74 19.40 40.50 3.33
CA LEU A 74 19.69 41.94 3.37
C LEU A 74 18.94 42.72 2.28
N ALA A 75 18.76 42.15 1.09
CA ALA A 75 17.97 42.79 0.04
C ALA A 75 16.47 42.85 0.40
N LEU A 76 15.92 41.77 0.97
CA LEU A 76 14.51 41.73 1.43
C LEU A 76 14.26 42.71 2.59
N THR A 77 15.19 42.83 3.54
CA THR A 77 15.06 43.80 4.63
C THR A 77 15.17 45.26 4.11
N ALA A 78 16.01 45.53 3.15
CA ALA A 78 16.09 46.85 2.49
C ALA A 78 14.80 47.20 1.75
N ILE A 79 14.19 46.25 1.02
CA ILE A 79 12.89 46.42 0.34
C ILE A 79 11.78 46.67 1.37
N ALA A 80 11.75 45.92 2.46
CA ALA A 80 10.75 46.08 3.53
C ALA A 80 10.84 47.48 4.18
N ILE A 81 12.08 47.98 4.44
CA ILE A 81 12.30 49.32 5.01
C ILE A 81 11.80 50.41 4.03
N ILE A 82 12.08 50.26 2.74
CA ILE A 82 11.60 51.18 1.71
C ILE A 82 10.08 51.16 1.62
N ALA A 83 9.44 49.96 1.66
CA ALA A 83 8.01 49.83 1.64
C ALA A 83 7.32 50.50 2.85
N VAL A 84 7.87 50.31 4.06
CA VAL A 84 7.41 50.98 5.28
C VAL A 84 7.53 52.49 5.15
N ALA A 85 8.63 53.01 4.62
CA ALA A 85 8.81 54.46 4.40
C ALA A 85 7.80 55.05 3.41
N ILE A 86 7.45 54.31 2.34
CA ILE A 86 6.42 54.70 1.35
C ILE A 86 5.07 54.70 1.98
N ILE A 87 4.71 53.66 2.76
CA ILE A 87 3.42 53.57 3.48
C ILE A 87 3.30 54.71 4.47
N TRP A 88 4.34 55.03 5.20
CA TRP A 88 4.34 56.13 6.17
C TRP A 88 4.16 57.49 5.51
N SER A 89 4.74 57.71 4.34
CA SER A 89 4.55 58.94 3.56
C SER A 89 3.16 59.08 2.91
N ALA A 90 2.47 57.95 2.62
CA ALA A 90 1.15 57.94 2.01
C ALA A 90 -0.01 57.83 3.02
N TYR A 91 0.32 57.59 4.32
CA TYR A 91 -0.69 57.36 5.39
C TYR A 91 -1.70 58.48 5.57
N PRO A 92 -1.36 59.79 5.41
CA PRO A 92 -2.36 60.87 5.55
C PRO A 92 -3.43 60.86 4.46
N ALA A 93 -3.15 60.26 3.25
CA ALA A 93 -4.08 60.26 2.15
C ALA A 93 -5.08 59.07 2.18
N LEU A 94 -4.78 58.01 2.92
CA LEU A 94 -5.58 56.77 2.93
C LEU A 94 -6.78 56.79 3.91
N ILE A 95 -6.78 57.72 4.90
CA ILE A 95 -7.83 57.78 5.93
C ILE A 95 -9.19 58.30 5.38
N GLN A 96 -9.22 58.88 4.20
CA GLN A 96 -10.44 59.46 3.65
C GLN A 96 -11.35 58.53 2.82
N LEU A 97 -10.98 57.23 2.63
CA LEU A 97 -11.68 56.35 1.71
C LEU A 97 -12.46 55.16 2.32
N THR A 98 -12.58 55.05 3.63
CA THR A 98 -13.31 53.95 4.24
C THR A 98 -14.48 54.36 5.09
N GLN A 99 -15.63 54.63 4.47
CA GLN A 99 -16.93 54.53 5.11
C GLN A 99 -17.98 53.95 4.18
N SER A 100 -18.56 52.83 4.56
CA SER A 100 -19.96 52.43 4.55
C SER A 100 -20.25 51.01 4.03
N PRO A 101 -21.46 50.45 4.30
CA PRO A 101 -21.65 49.50 5.38
C PRO A 101 -22.22 48.12 4.95
N SER A 102 -22.26 47.28 5.95
CA SER A 102 -22.95 45.98 6.12
C SER A 102 -24.25 45.69 5.37
N ALA A 103 -24.40 44.43 4.93
CA ALA A 103 -25.66 43.67 4.95
C ALA A 103 -25.44 42.17 4.98
N SER A 104 -26.05 41.52 5.95
CA SER A 104 -26.26 40.07 6.05
C SER A 104 -27.60 39.71 5.38
N PRO A 105 -27.78 38.48 4.90
CA PRO A 105 -28.77 37.63 5.57
C PRO A 105 -28.51 36.12 5.60
N SER A 106 -29.24 35.54 6.49
CA SER A 106 -29.41 34.14 6.92
C SER A 106 -30.44 33.32 6.04
N PRO A 107 -30.94 32.15 6.48
CA PRO A 107 -30.64 30.80 5.96
C PRO A 107 -31.90 30.05 5.46
N SER A 108 -31.75 28.80 4.95
CA SER A 108 -32.86 27.80 4.91
C SER A 108 -32.30 26.40 4.57
N THR A 109 -32.39 25.53 5.48
CA THR A 109 -33.12 24.25 5.73
C THR A 109 -33.63 23.49 4.52
N THR A 110 -33.35 22.19 4.44
CA THR A 110 -34.25 21.07 4.74
C THR A 110 -33.66 19.69 4.46
N SER A 111 -33.89 18.78 5.39
CA SER A 111 -33.66 17.33 5.38
C SER A 111 -34.92 16.61 4.87
N PRO A 112 -35.05 15.27 5.09
CA PRO A 112 -34.49 14.09 4.44
C PRO A 112 -35.57 13.13 3.92
N VAL A 113 -35.24 11.98 3.33
CA VAL A 113 -36.17 10.80 3.26
C VAL A 113 -35.40 9.48 3.07
N PRO A 114 -35.96 8.36 3.53
CA PRO A 114 -35.21 7.20 4.00
C PRO A 114 -35.18 5.98 3.07
N SER A 115 -34.27 5.08 3.42
CA SER A 115 -34.03 3.75 2.89
C SER A 115 -35.13 2.74 3.24
N THR A 116 -35.38 1.77 2.34
CA THR A 116 -35.97 0.47 2.68
C THR A 116 -35.34 -0.65 1.87
N THR A 117 -34.80 -1.61 2.59
CA THR A 117 -34.29 -2.91 2.12
C THR A 117 -35.44 -3.93 2.14
N PRO A 118 -35.47 -4.92 1.24
CA PRO A 118 -36.20 -6.17 1.49
C PRO A 118 -35.24 -7.36 1.65
N PRO A 119 -35.63 -8.37 2.40
CA PRO A 119 -34.79 -9.51 2.78
C PRO A 119 -34.81 -10.64 1.74
N HIS A 120 -33.68 -11.31 1.61
CA HIS A 120 -33.53 -12.51 0.79
C HIS A 120 -33.67 -13.78 1.66
N THR A 121 -34.51 -14.68 1.23
CA THR A 121 -34.78 -15.95 1.87
C THR A 121 -33.90 -17.04 1.28
N THR A 122 -33.19 -17.76 2.12
CA THR A 122 -32.37 -18.91 1.74
C THR A 122 -33.21 -20.20 1.81
N SER A 123 -33.02 -21.06 0.81
CA SER A 123 -33.45 -22.46 0.83
C SER A 123 -32.22 -23.37 0.77
N PRO A 124 -32.10 -24.42 1.53
CA PRO A 124 -30.92 -25.26 1.59
C PRO A 124 -30.98 -26.36 0.51
N ASP A 125 -29.96 -26.40 -0.32
CA ASP A 125 -29.69 -27.55 -1.17
C ASP A 125 -28.32 -28.13 -0.76
N THR A 126 -28.32 -29.39 -0.34
CA THR A 126 -27.20 -30.13 0.18
C THR A 126 -26.47 -30.86 -0.94
N THR A 127 -25.46 -30.24 -1.50
CA THR A 127 -24.39 -30.89 -2.26
C THR A 127 -23.08 -30.74 -1.44
N PRO A 128 -22.06 -31.64 -1.57
CA PRO A 128 -20.82 -31.46 -0.81
C PRO A 128 -20.28 -30.08 -1.03
N SER A 129 -19.99 -29.36 0.06
CA SER A 129 -19.65 -27.96 0.10
C SER A 129 -18.35 -27.70 -0.66
N GLU A 130 -18.49 -27.30 -1.92
CA GLU A 130 -17.44 -26.53 -2.60
C GLU A 130 -17.36 -25.19 -1.85
N PHE A 131 -16.19 -24.84 -1.31
CA PHE A 131 -16.00 -23.56 -0.65
C PHE A 131 -16.43 -22.44 -1.58
N SER A 132 -17.25 -21.55 -1.11
CA SER A 132 -17.58 -20.32 -1.83
C SER A 132 -16.32 -19.46 -1.94
N HIS A 133 -16.31 -18.53 -2.89
CA HIS A 133 -15.18 -17.61 -3.04
C HIS A 133 -14.90 -16.80 -1.76
N GLU A 134 -15.94 -16.38 -1.05
CA GLU A 134 -15.81 -15.65 0.23
C GLU A 134 -15.18 -16.54 1.32
N GLU A 135 -15.57 -17.81 1.41
CA GLU A 135 -14.97 -18.76 2.34
C GLU A 135 -13.48 -19.03 2.03
N LEU A 136 -13.06 -19.03 0.75
CA LEU A 136 -11.66 -19.13 0.37
C LEU A 136 -10.85 -17.89 0.80
N ILE A 137 -11.42 -16.70 0.65
CA ILE A 137 -10.80 -15.44 1.12
C ILE A 137 -10.64 -15.44 2.65
N ASP A 138 -11.69 -15.80 3.40
CA ASP A 138 -11.65 -15.89 4.86
C ASP A 138 -10.63 -16.94 5.33
N TYR A 139 -10.54 -18.04 4.61
CA TYR A 139 -9.57 -19.08 4.90
C TYR A 139 -8.14 -18.59 4.68
N ALA A 140 -7.85 -17.95 3.55
CA ALA A 140 -6.54 -17.37 3.27
C ALA A 140 -6.16 -16.30 4.33
N LEU A 141 -7.10 -15.43 4.73
CA LEU A 141 -6.89 -14.48 5.82
C LEU A 141 -6.54 -15.18 7.14
N SER A 142 -7.18 -16.31 7.42
CA SER A 142 -6.89 -17.08 8.63
C SER A 142 -5.46 -17.65 8.64
N LEU A 143 -4.96 -18.12 7.49
CA LEU A 143 -3.59 -18.61 7.33
C LEU A 143 -2.57 -17.48 7.55
N ILE A 144 -2.73 -16.36 6.85
CA ILE A 144 -1.89 -15.16 7.01
C ILE A 144 -1.83 -14.75 8.50
N ASN A 145 -2.98 -14.65 9.15
CA ASN A 145 -3.04 -14.22 10.54
C ASN A 145 -2.49 -15.26 11.51
N SER A 146 -2.59 -16.56 11.20
CA SER A 146 -1.93 -17.62 11.97
C SER A 146 -0.40 -17.47 11.94
N ASP A 147 0.16 -17.19 10.76
CA ASP A 147 1.60 -16.99 10.59
C ASP A 147 2.07 -15.72 11.31
N ARG A 148 1.34 -14.61 11.18
CA ARG A 148 1.63 -13.36 11.91
C ARG A 148 1.56 -13.56 13.43
N GLN A 149 0.53 -14.23 13.94
CA GLN A 149 0.39 -14.52 15.38
C GLN A 149 1.52 -15.40 15.91
N SER A 150 1.97 -16.40 15.14
CA SER A 150 3.09 -17.26 15.51
C SER A 150 4.39 -16.48 15.75
N MET A 151 4.51 -15.32 15.12
CA MET A 151 5.63 -14.38 15.24
C MET A 151 5.35 -13.23 16.22
N GLY A 152 4.22 -13.26 16.94
CA GLY A 152 3.84 -12.24 17.92
C GLY A 152 3.33 -10.93 17.32
N LEU A 153 2.95 -10.92 16.04
CA LEU A 153 2.44 -9.75 15.34
C LEU A 153 0.92 -9.60 15.49
N GLN A 154 0.44 -8.39 15.29
CA GLN A 154 -0.99 -8.11 15.22
C GLN A 154 -1.58 -8.68 13.92
N ASN A 155 -2.84 -9.10 14.00
CA ASN A 155 -3.60 -9.51 12.82
C ASN A 155 -3.79 -8.34 11.86
N VAL A 156 -3.77 -8.65 10.56
CA VAL A 156 -4.34 -7.77 9.55
C VAL A 156 -5.83 -8.06 9.39
N THR A 157 -6.59 -7.05 8.97
CA THR A 157 -8.01 -7.20 8.64
C THR A 157 -8.22 -7.25 7.13
N LEU A 158 -9.29 -7.90 6.68
CA LEU A 158 -9.62 -7.92 5.26
C LEU A 158 -9.90 -6.49 4.78
N SER A 159 -9.29 -6.11 3.66
CA SER A 159 -9.56 -4.85 2.99
C SER A 159 -10.92 -4.86 2.27
N THR A 160 -11.48 -3.68 2.09
CA THR A 160 -12.64 -3.47 1.21
C THR A 160 -12.21 -3.08 -0.22
N ILE A 161 -10.91 -2.98 -0.46
CA ILE A 161 -10.33 -2.70 -1.79
C ILE A 161 -10.12 -4.04 -2.49
N ASP A 162 -10.56 -4.15 -3.73
CA ASP A 162 -10.53 -5.39 -4.51
C ASP A 162 -9.32 -5.50 -5.46
N SER A 163 -8.26 -4.73 -5.20
CA SER A 163 -7.07 -4.68 -6.06
C SER A 163 -6.41 -6.04 -6.24
N GLY A 164 -6.29 -6.81 -5.16
CA GLY A 164 -5.76 -8.17 -5.19
C GLY A 164 -6.63 -9.11 -6.04
N GLN A 165 -7.95 -9.07 -5.87
CA GLN A 165 -8.87 -9.92 -6.65
C GLN A 165 -8.83 -9.60 -8.14
N LEU A 166 -8.88 -8.31 -8.50
CA LEU A 166 -8.79 -7.86 -9.89
C LEU A 166 -7.48 -8.29 -10.53
N HIS A 167 -6.37 -8.31 -9.77
CA HIS A 167 -5.09 -8.76 -10.29
C HIS A 167 -5.00 -10.28 -10.42
N ALA A 168 -5.50 -11.04 -9.46
CA ALA A 168 -5.57 -12.50 -9.56
C ALA A 168 -6.37 -12.95 -10.81
N GLU A 169 -7.51 -12.30 -11.08
CA GLU A 169 -8.30 -12.53 -12.28
C GLU A 169 -7.57 -12.15 -13.58
N ASN A 170 -6.81 -11.05 -13.55
CA ASN A 170 -5.98 -10.64 -14.68
C ASN A 170 -4.89 -11.66 -14.97
N MET A 171 -4.19 -12.16 -13.95
CA MET A 171 -3.18 -13.21 -14.08
C MET A 171 -3.78 -14.52 -14.59
N LEU A 172 -4.92 -14.96 -14.04
CA LEU A 172 -5.61 -16.18 -14.49
C LEU A 172 -6.03 -16.07 -15.96
N LYS A 173 -6.59 -14.93 -16.36
CA LYS A 173 -7.02 -14.67 -17.76
C LYS A 173 -5.86 -14.73 -18.72
N ASN A 174 -4.72 -14.18 -18.36
CA ASN A 174 -3.53 -14.07 -19.20
C ASN A 174 -2.58 -15.27 -19.06
N LYS A 175 -2.79 -16.16 -18.07
CA LYS A 175 -1.94 -17.31 -17.74
C LYS A 175 -0.49 -16.93 -17.48
N VAL A 176 -0.28 -15.85 -16.73
CA VAL A 176 1.05 -15.33 -16.39
C VAL A 176 1.11 -14.92 -14.93
N LEU A 177 2.21 -15.22 -14.25
CA LEU A 177 2.53 -14.73 -12.91
C LEU A 177 3.39 -13.48 -13.03
N SER A 178 2.93 -12.35 -12.54
CA SER A 178 3.69 -11.10 -12.57
C SER A 178 3.07 -10.08 -11.60
N HIS A 179 3.90 -9.22 -11.03
CA HIS A 179 3.45 -8.01 -10.32
C HIS A 179 2.90 -6.92 -11.27
N TRP A 180 3.06 -7.08 -12.58
CA TRP A 180 2.63 -6.13 -13.58
C TRP A 180 1.39 -6.65 -14.30
N ASP A 181 0.50 -5.76 -14.72
CA ASP A 181 -0.60 -6.14 -15.60
C ASP A 181 -0.27 -5.85 -17.08
N THR A 182 -1.17 -6.20 -17.97
CA THR A 182 -1.03 -5.95 -19.41
C THR A 182 -1.05 -4.45 -19.79
N ASN A 183 -1.45 -3.55 -18.90
CA ASN A 183 -1.31 -2.09 -19.08
C ASN A 183 0.05 -1.58 -18.61
N CYS A 184 0.93 -2.47 -18.14
CA CYS A 184 2.20 -2.13 -17.48
C CYS A 184 1.98 -1.38 -16.15
N TYR A 185 0.88 -1.70 -15.45
CA TYR A 185 0.60 -1.10 -14.15
C TYR A 185 1.15 -1.96 -13.03
N LYS A 186 1.81 -1.32 -12.10
CA LYS A 186 2.36 -1.88 -10.86
C LYS A 186 1.28 -1.93 -9.77
N PRO A 187 1.49 -2.65 -8.67
CA PRO A 187 0.50 -2.80 -7.59
C PRO A 187 -0.09 -1.47 -7.10
N TYR A 188 0.73 -0.48 -6.79
CA TYR A 188 0.26 0.82 -6.29
C TYR A 188 -0.59 1.61 -7.30
N MET A 189 -0.38 1.41 -8.61
CA MET A 189 -1.23 1.98 -9.65
C MET A 189 -2.60 1.30 -9.67
N ARG A 190 -2.64 -0.04 -9.64
CA ARG A 190 -3.88 -0.81 -9.60
C ARG A 190 -4.66 -0.55 -8.31
N TYR A 191 -3.96 -0.48 -7.17
CA TYR A 191 -4.55 -0.15 -5.88
C TYR A 191 -5.21 1.24 -5.89
N THR A 192 -4.55 2.26 -6.47
CA THR A 192 -5.15 3.60 -6.65
C THR A 192 -6.40 3.55 -7.54
N LEU A 193 -6.36 2.79 -8.66
CA LEU A 193 -7.52 2.62 -9.56
C LEU A 193 -8.67 1.91 -8.88
N ALA A 194 -8.40 0.97 -7.99
CA ALA A 194 -9.39 0.31 -7.14
C ALA A 194 -9.89 1.18 -5.98
N SER A 195 -9.48 2.45 -5.92
CA SER A 195 -9.84 3.44 -4.88
C SER A 195 -9.13 3.24 -3.53
N GLY A 196 -8.05 2.49 -3.51
CA GLY A 196 -7.16 2.36 -2.35
C GLY A 196 -6.52 3.69 -1.97
N LYS A 197 -6.28 3.90 -0.68
CA LYS A 197 -5.84 5.20 -0.14
C LYS A 197 -4.64 5.10 0.82
N GLY A 198 -4.22 3.91 1.18
CA GLY A 198 -3.02 3.63 1.96
C GLY A 198 -1.77 3.45 1.09
N ALA A 199 -0.71 2.94 1.67
CA ALA A 199 0.38 2.35 0.91
C ALA A 199 0.09 0.85 0.70
N VAL A 200 0.51 0.28 -0.43
CA VAL A 200 0.25 -1.12 -0.77
C VAL A 200 1.54 -1.85 -1.12
N TYR A 201 1.62 -3.12 -0.71
CA TYR A 201 2.74 -4.03 -0.90
C TYR A 201 2.21 -5.40 -1.30
N GLU A 202 2.64 -5.91 -2.46
CA GLU A 202 2.02 -7.07 -3.06
C GLU A 202 2.89 -8.32 -2.99
N ASN A 203 2.27 -9.44 -2.62
CA ASN A 203 2.75 -10.79 -2.89
C ASN A 203 1.88 -11.43 -3.98
N VAL A 204 2.51 -12.14 -4.92
CA VAL A 204 1.82 -12.93 -5.94
C VAL A 204 2.38 -14.34 -5.99
N ALA A 205 1.50 -15.32 -6.12
CA ALA A 205 1.89 -16.71 -6.23
C ALA A 205 0.98 -17.46 -7.21
N TRP A 206 1.49 -18.55 -7.79
CA TRP A 206 0.78 -19.38 -8.75
C TRP A 206 1.13 -20.85 -8.56
N LEU A 207 0.10 -21.68 -8.64
CA LEU A 207 0.24 -23.13 -8.64
C LEU A 207 -0.46 -23.70 -9.86
N TYR A 208 0.20 -24.65 -10.52
CA TYR A 208 -0.33 -25.42 -11.66
C TYR A 208 -0.23 -26.91 -11.38
N ASN A 209 -1.32 -27.64 -11.69
CA ASN A 209 -1.31 -29.11 -11.69
C ASN A 209 -2.17 -29.65 -12.85
N SER A 210 -1.57 -30.42 -13.75
CA SER A 210 -2.26 -31.05 -14.89
C SER A 210 -3.33 -32.09 -14.49
N GLY A 211 -3.25 -32.60 -13.25
CA GLY A 211 -4.22 -33.54 -12.68
C GLY A 211 -5.44 -32.88 -12.03
N GLY A 212 -5.49 -31.56 -12.02
CA GLY A 212 -6.48 -30.76 -11.30
C GLY A 212 -5.95 -30.24 -9.97
N LEU A 213 -6.58 -29.18 -9.46
CA LEU A 213 -6.26 -28.54 -8.18
C LEU A 213 -7.53 -28.38 -7.36
N ASP A 214 -7.44 -28.67 -6.06
CA ASP A 214 -8.37 -28.17 -5.06
C ASP A 214 -7.88 -26.75 -4.65
N PRO A 215 -8.74 -25.72 -4.74
CA PRO A 215 -8.33 -24.35 -4.43
C PRO A 215 -7.95 -24.16 -2.96
N VAL A 216 -8.55 -24.88 -2.01
CA VAL A 216 -8.19 -24.79 -0.59
C VAL A 216 -6.77 -25.29 -0.35
N GLU A 217 -6.45 -26.50 -0.85
CA GLU A 217 -5.13 -27.10 -0.73
C GLU A 217 -4.06 -26.24 -1.46
N ALA A 218 -4.43 -25.66 -2.61
CA ALA A 218 -3.53 -24.79 -3.35
C ALA A 218 -3.21 -23.49 -2.57
N ILE A 219 -4.20 -22.86 -1.92
CA ILE A 219 -4.00 -21.66 -1.09
C ILE A 219 -3.12 -21.99 0.11
N GLU A 220 -3.37 -23.11 0.81
CA GLU A 220 -2.54 -23.57 1.92
C GLU A 220 -1.08 -23.71 1.51
N LYS A 221 -0.87 -24.35 0.35
CA LYS A 221 0.49 -24.57 -0.16
C LYS A 221 1.15 -23.24 -0.55
N LEU A 222 0.45 -22.36 -1.25
CA LEU A 222 1.01 -21.09 -1.70
C LEU A 222 1.35 -20.18 -0.53
N GLU A 223 0.49 -20.10 0.51
CA GLU A 223 0.80 -19.37 1.74
C GLU A 223 2.01 -19.95 2.45
N HIS A 224 2.04 -21.29 2.59
CA HIS A 224 3.19 -21.95 3.20
C HIS A 224 4.49 -21.65 2.42
N ASP A 225 4.47 -21.75 1.09
CA ASP A 225 5.66 -21.53 0.27
C ASP A 225 6.15 -20.07 0.42
N MET A 226 5.26 -19.08 0.38
CA MET A 226 5.60 -17.67 0.59
C MET A 226 6.16 -17.39 2.00
N MET A 227 5.71 -18.13 3.00
CA MET A 227 6.16 -17.92 4.38
C MET A 227 7.42 -18.72 4.74
N TYR A 228 7.56 -19.97 4.28
CA TYR A 228 8.54 -20.93 4.80
C TYR A 228 9.51 -21.48 3.75
N ASP A 229 9.24 -21.32 2.45
CA ASP A 229 10.10 -21.78 1.35
C ASP A 229 10.39 -20.67 0.34
N ASP A 230 10.62 -19.46 0.84
CA ASP A 230 10.72 -18.21 0.06
C ASP A 230 12.17 -17.79 -0.25
N ALA A 231 13.14 -18.67 -0.11
CA ALA A 231 14.56 -18.34 -0.34
C ALA A 231 14.84 -17.87 -1.78
N SER A 232 14.09 -18.36 -2.77
CA SER A 232 14.20 -17.96 -4.17
C SER A 232 13.83 -16.50 -4.43
N SER A 233 12.91 -15.94 -3.63
CA SER A 233 12.48 -14.54 -3.65
C SER A 233 13.25 -13.66 -2.66
N ASN A 234 14.38 -14.17 -2.15
CA ASN A 234 15.17 -13.50 -1.11
C ASN A 234 14.34 -13.14 0.13
N TRP A 235 13.34 -13.96 0.46
CA TRP A 235 12.41 -13.80 1.59
C TRP A 235 11.46 -12.61 1.46
N GLY A 236 11.29 -12.06 0.26
CA GLY A 236 10.46 -10.86 0.03
C GLY A 236 8.99 -11.08 0.36
N HIS A 237 8.41 -12.24 0.00
CA HIS A 237 7.02 -12.54 0.35
C HIS A 237 6.83 -12.69 1.86
N ARG A 238 7.73 -13.42 2.51
CA ARG A 238 7.72 -13.59 3.97
C ARG A 238 7.90 -12.27 4.72
N ASP A 239 8.84 -11.44 4.30
CA ASP A 239 9.08 -10.13 4.91
C ASP A 239 7.85 -9.24 4.80
N ASN A 240 7.11 -9.33 3.70
CA ASN A 240 5.85 -8.64 3.50
C ASN A 240 4.75 -9.19 4.43
N ILE A 241 4.55 -10.53 4.50
CA ILE A 241 3.60 -11.16 5.43
C ILE A 241 3.87 -10.73 6.87
N LEU A 242 5.15 -10.64 7.26
CA LEU A 242 5.60 -10.35 8.64
C LEU A 242 5.85 -8.87 8.93
N ASN A 243 5.57 -7.97 8.01
CA ASN A 243 5.72 -6.55 8.29
C ASN A 243 4.72 -6.10 9.36
N ALA A 244 5.26 -5.62 10.48
CA ALA A 244 4.45 -5.23 11.65
C ALA A 244 3.58 -3.97 11.41
N PHE A 245 3.90 -3.19 10.38
CA PHE A 245 3.19 -1.95 10.07
C PHE A 245 1.94 -2.19 9.22
N HIS A 246 1.81 -3.34 8.54
CA HIS A 246 0.59 -3.67 7.80
C HIS A 246 -0.60 -3.87 8.74
N ASN A 247 -1.73 -3.24 8.41
CA ASN A 247 -2.97 -3.32 9.19
C ASN A 247 -4.16 -3.91 8.41
N LYS A 248 -4.06 -4.00 7.09
CA LYS A 248 -5.07 -4.64 6.22
C LYS A 248 -4.41 -5.47 5.14
N VAL A 249 -5.21 -6.31 4.47
CA VAL A 249 -4.82 -7.05 3.27
C VAL A 249 -6.01 -7.19 2.33
N SER A 250 -5.83 -6.87 1.04
CA SER A 250 -6.73 -7.25 -0.03
C SER A 250 -6.27 -8.60 -0.58
N ILE A 251 -7.11 -9.60 -0.50
CA ILE A 251 -6.81 -10.96 -0.91
C ILE A 251 -7.46 -11.23 -2.27
N GLY A 252 -6.68 -11.72 -3.23
CA GLY A 252 -7.16 -12.13 -4.54
C GLY A 252 -6.92 -13.61 -4.78
N ILE A 253 -7.98 -14.33 -5.16
CA ILE A 253 -7.93 -15.75 -5.51
C ILE A 253 -8.66 -15.95 -6.82
N ALA A 254 -7.96 -16.40 -7.85
CA ALA A 254 -8.57 -16.73 -9.13
C ALA A 254 -8.07 -18.09 -9.61
N TYR A 255 -8.99 -18.97 -10.02
CA TYR A 255 -8.63 -20.35 -10.35
C TYR A 255 -9.46 -20.93 -11.48
N ASP A 256 -8.92 -21.95 -12.12
CA ASP A 256 -9.64 -22.89 -12.97
C ASP A 256 -9.28 -24.33 -12.54
N SER A 257 -9.63 -25.32 -13.34
CA SER A 257 -9.37 -26.73 -13.00
C SER A 257 -7.90 -27.06 -12.73
N ASN A 258 -6.95 -26.28 -13.24
CA ASN A 258 -5.53 -26.61 -13.24
C ASN A 258 -4.63 -25.51 -12.68
N ASN A 259 -5.15 -24.32 -12.46
CA ASN A 259 -4.39 -23.15 -12.03
C ASN A 259 -5.06 -22.49 -10.83
N VAL A 260 -4.26 -22.04 -9.87
CA VAL A 260 -4.66 -21.11 -8.83
C VAL A 260 -3.66 -19.95 -8.81
N TYR A 261 -4.15 -18.72 -8.93
CA TYR A 261 -3.40 -17.49 -8.74
C TYR A 261 -3.84 -16.85 -7.43
N PHE A 262 -2.86 -16.53 -6.58
CA PHE A 262 -3.06 -15.99 -5.25
C PHE A 262 -2.32 -14.67 -5.11
N VAL A 263 -3.03 -13.63 -4.65
CA VAL A 263 -2.51 -12.27 -4.43
C VAL A 263 -2.79 -11.83 -3.01
N GLN A 264 -1.80 -11.20 -2.39
CA GLN A 264 -1.91 -10.54 -1.09
C GLN A 264 -1.41 -9.10 -1.26
N ASP A 265 -2.33 -8.14 -1.35
CA ASP A 265 -2.05 -6.72 -1.31
C ASP A 265 -2.12 -6.25 0.15
N PHE A 266 -0.98 -6.26 0.86
CA PHE A 266 -0.90 -5.72 2.21
C PHE A 266 -0.98 -4.20 2.18
N GLU A 267 -1.72 -3.63 3.13
CA GLU A 267 -1.99 -2.19 3.19
C GLU A 267 -1.53 -1.57 4.49
N ASP A 268 -0.95 -0.37 4.37
CA ASP A 268 -0.71 0.56 5.47
C ASP A 268 -1.76 1.67 5.39
N ASP A 269 -2.96 1.39 5.89
CA ASP A 269 -4.09 2.33 5.87
C ASP A 269 -4.26 3.01 7.24
N TYR A 270 -3.47 4.08 7.44
CA TYR A 270 -3.38 4.81 8.70
C TYR A 270 -3.86 6.26 8.60
N ILE A 271 -4.65 6.61 7.58
CA ILE A 271 -5.17 7.96 7.45
C ILE A 271 -6.70 7.94 7.34
N THR A 272 -7.37 8.70 8.23
CA THR A 272 -8.75 9.09 8.00
C THR A 272 -8.78 10.37 7.19
N TRP A 273 -9.16 10.26 5.92
CA TRP A 273 -9.19 11.37 4.99
C TRP A 273 -10.43 12.25 5.19
N THR A 274 -10.22 13.57 5.30
CA THR A 274 -11.29 14.58 5.27
C THR A 274 -11.43 15.14 3.85
N THR A 275 -10.31 15.40 3.19
CA THR A 275 -10.26 15.84 1.79
C THR A 275 -9.08 15.16 1.10
N LEU A 276 -9.33 14.56 -0.06
CA LEU A 276 -8.31 14.01 -0.93
C LEU A 276 -8.64 14.35 -2.38
N SER A 277 -7.91 15.30 -2.96
CA SER A 277 -8.01 15.69 -4.35
C SER A 277 -6.69 15.45 -5.05
N LEU A 278 -6.69 14.52 -5.99
CA LEU A 278 -5.51 14.06 -6.72
C LEU A 278 -5.61 14.51 -8.18
N SER A 279 -5.10 15.71 -8.45
CA SER A 279 -5.03 16.31 -9.78
C SER A 279 -3.73 17.09 -9.90
N THR A 280 -3.59 18.00 -10.87
CA THR A 280 -2.47 18.93 -10.93
C THR A 280 -2.32 19.75 -9.64
N GLN A 281 -3.45 20.18 -9.06
CA GLN A 281 -3.51 20.77 -7.72
C GLN A 281 -3.89 19.66 -6.74
N VAL A 282 -2.94 19.24 -5.92
CA VAL A 282 -3.15 18.19 -4.91
C VAL A 282 -3.56 18.84 -3.60
N VAL A 283 -4.61 18.30 -2.97
CA VAL A 283 -5.04 18.66 -1.62
C VAL A 283 -5.22 17.40 -0.80
N MET A 284 -4.53 17.33 0.32
CA MET A 284 -4.51 16.21 1.27
C MET A 284 -4.83 16.73 2.67
N GLN A 285 -6.00 16.39 3.21
CA GLN A 285 -6.40 16.75 4.57
C GLN A 285 -6.91 15.50 5.28
N GLY A 286 -6.49 15.29 6.52
CA GLY A 286 -6.90 14.12 7.26
C GLY A 286 -6.31 14.04 8.66
N THR A 287 -6.49 12.87 9.27
CA THR A 287 -5.96 12.53 10.60
C THR A 287 -5.13 11.26 10.48
N ILE A 288 -3.88 11.31 10.94
CA ILE A 288 -2.99 10.14 11.03
C ILE A 288 -3.43 9.32 12.25
N LEU A 289 -3.57 8.02 12.09
CA LEU A 289 -4.02 7.10 13.14
C LEU A 289 -2.88 6.50 13.96
N THR A 290 -1.63 6.61 13.48
CA THR A 290 -0.43 6.24 14.25
C THR A 290 -0.14 7.29 15.32
N LYS A 291 0.31 6.84 16.51
CA LYS A 291 0.59 7.76 17.61
C LYS A 291 1.87 8.55 17.35
N GLU A 292 1.82 9.86 17.62
CA GLU A 292 2.98 10.76 17.69
C GLU A 292 3.83 10.84 16.43
N ASP A 293 3.24 10.55 15.26
CA ASP A 293 3.93 10.64 13.98
C ASP A 293 3.48 11.89 13.21
N SER A 294 4.37 12.42 12.39
CA SER A 294 4.08 13.59 11.56
C SER A 294 4.63 13.40 10.15
N ILE A 295 3.93 14.01 9.17
CA ILE A 295 4.34 13.94 7.78
C ILE A 295 5.59 14.81 7.59
N SER A 296 6.66 14.20 7.11
CA SER A 296 7.94 14.87 6.87
C SER A 296 8.10 15.35 5.43
N GLN A 297 7.67 14.55 4.46
CA GLN A 297 7.83 14.82 3.03
C GLN A 297 6.89 13.96 2.19
N ILE A 298 6.69 14.36 0.93
CA ILE A 298 6.02 13.53 -0.08
C ILE A 298 7.02 13.31 -1.22
N ALA A 299 7.43 12.06 -1.43
CA ALA A 299 8.29 11.70 -2.55
C ALA A 299 7.45 11.52 -3.82
N ILE A 300 7.98 11.95 -4.95
CA ILE A 300 7.34 11.83 -6.26
C ILE A 300 8.18 10.89 -7.11
N TYR A 301 7.53 9.84 -7.62
CA TYR A 301 8.10 8.93 -8.59
C TYR A 301 7.30 8.97 -9.90
N PHE A 302 7.95 8.65 -11.00
CA PHE A 302 7.40 8.71 -12.34
C PHE A 302 7.56 7.39 -13.06
N ASP A 303 6.49 6.96 -13.70
CA ASP A 303 6.43 5.83 -14.60
C ASP A 303 5.83 6.27 -15.96
N ASN A 304 6.29 5.61 -17.01
CA ASN A 304 5.71 5.75 -18.35
C ASN A 304 5.20 4.40 -18.84
N PRO A 305 4.07 3.90 -18.30
CA PRO A 305 3.58 2.58 -18.63
C PRO A 305 3.22 2.47 -20.11
N THR A 306 3.66 1.37 -20.72
CA THR A 306 3.33 1.01 -22.09
C THR A 306 2.72 -0.38 -22.07
N PRO A 307 1.56 -0.62 -22.70
CA PRO A 307 0.92 -1.92 -22.68
C PRO A 307 1.86 -3.06 -23.07
N LEU A 308 1.78 -4.16 -22.33
CA LEU A 308 2.63 -5.34 -22.45
C LEU A 308 1.84 -6.53 -23.03
N THR A 309 2.51 -7.35 -23.78
CA THR A 309 2.01 -8.68 -24.15
C THR A 309 2.25 -9.65 -22.99
N THR A 310 1.49 -10.74 -22.94
CA THR A 310 1.71 -11.82 -21.97
C THR A 310 3.11 -12.40 -22.03
N GLN A 311 3.68 -12.53 -23.25
CA GLN A 311 5.05 -12.98 -23.42
C GLN A 311 6.08 -12.03 -22.82
N GLN A 312 5.82 -10.72 -22.82
CA GLN A 312 6.71 -9.75 -22.17
C GLN A 312 6.62 -9.84 -20.63
N LEU A 313 5.40 -10.03 -20.10
CA LEU A 313 5.18 -10.21 -18.67
C LEU A 313 5.89 -11.46 -18.11
N ASP A 314 6.04 -12.50 -18.90
CA ASP A 314 6.69 -13.77 -18.56
C ASP A 314 8.22 -13.71 -18.71
N ASN A 315 8.79 -12.53 -18.87
CA ASN A 315 10.23 -12.32 -19.06
C ASN A 315 10.72 -11.08 -18.30
N SER A 316 12.01 -11.11 -17.95
CA SER A 316 12.67 -9.99 -17.29
C SER A 316 12.51 -8.67 -18.08
N PRO A 317 12.23 -7.55 -17.40
CA PRO A 317 12.22 -7.37 -15.95
C PRO A 317 10.86 -7.66 -15.28
N TYR A 318 9.83 -8.06 -16.01
CA TYR A 318 8.43 -8.13 -15.54
C TYR A 318 8.10 -9.44 -14.82
N ASP A 319 8.95 -10.47 -14.92
CA ASP A 319 8.86 -11.76 -14.21
C ASP A 319 9.41 -11.71 -12.78
N ASN A 320 10.00 -10.59 -12.39
CA ASN A 320 10.55 -10.35 -11.06
C ASN A 320 9.71 -9.30 -10.30
N GLY A 321 10.22 -8.87 -9.16
CA GLY A 321 9.62 -7.79 -8.38
C GLY A 321 9.46 -6.47 -9.13
N TYR A 322 8.92 -5.47 -8.48
CA TYR A 322 8.70 -4.13 -9.05
C TYR A 322 9.39 -3.07 -8.19
N ASP A 323 9.61 -1.90 -8.77
CA ASP A 323 10.20 -0.73 -8.12
C ASP A 323 9.16 0.41 -7.98
N ALA A 324 9.52 1.47 -7.27
CA ALA A 324 8.69 2.66 -7.10
C ALA A 324 8.61 3.56 -8.36
N GLY A 325 9.34 3.22 -9.43
CA GLY A 325 9.50 4.06 -10.61
C GLY A 325 10.74 4.97 -10.53
N THR A 326 10.83 5.92 -11.44
CA THR A 326 11.93 6.88 -11.47
C THR A 326 11.70 8.00 -10.46
N TYR A 327 12.62 8.19 -9.52
CA TYR A 327 12.54 9.29 -8.57
C TYR A 327 12.59 10.65 -9.29
N VAL A 328 11.60 11.50 -8.98
CA VAL A 328 11.42 12.83 -9.58
C VAL A 328 11.88 13.95 -8.65
N GLY A 329 11.53 13.85 -7.37
CA GLY A 329 11.80 14.87 -6.38
C GLY A 329 10.85 14.80 -5.17
N LEU A 330 10.84 15.89 -4.40
CA LEU A 330 10.06 15.98 -3.16
C LEU A 330 9.09 17.15 -3.18
N VAL A 331 7.93 16.94 -2.53
CA VAL A 331 7.12 18.01 -1.96
C VAL A 331 7.51 18.15 -0.49
N VAL A 332 7.80 19.37 -0.07
CA VAL A 332 8.29 19.68 1.28
C VAL A 332 7.63 20.94 1.84
N SER A 333 7.65 21.06 3.15
CA SER A 333 7.30 22.32 3.82
C SER A 333 8.31 23.44 3.52
N GLY A 334 7.94 24.68 3.77
CA GLY A 334 8.84 25.82 3.60
C GLY A 334 10.15 25.68 4.40
N GLY A 335 11.27 26.05 3.77
CA GLY A 335 12.61 25.98 4.39
C GLY A 335 13.38 24.69 4.15
N TRP A 336 12.79 23.73 3.44
CA TRP A 336 13.44 22.48 3.03
C TRP A 336 13.57 22.38 1.52
N GLU A 337 14.50 21.57 1.05
CA GLU A 337 14.67 21.22 -0.37
C GLU A 337 15.14 19.77 -0.54
N ALA A 338 14.77 19.15 -1.65
CA ALA A 338 15.25 17.83 -2.04
C ALA A 338 16.77 17.87 -2.23
N THR A 339 17.46 16.80 -1.84
CA THR A 339 18.90 16.66 -2.11
C THR A 339 19.13 16.40 -3.60
N GLU A 340 18.23 15.67 -4.22
CA GLU A 340 18.21 15.32 -5.65
C GLU A 340 16.82 15.56 -6.24
N GLY A 341 16.72 15.64 -7.56
CA GLY A 341 15.46 15.86 -8.24
C GLY A 341 14.92 17.29 -8.13
N ILE A 342 13.61 17.44 -8.27
CA ILE A 342 12.94 18.75 -8.11
C ILE A 342 12.46 18.93 -6.67
N THR A 343 12.38 20.19 -6.25
CA THR A 343 11.73 20.55 -4.99
C THR A 343 10.44 21.29 -5.29
N ILE A 344 9.32 20.77 -4.85
CA ILE A 344 8.03 21.46 -4.82
C ILE A 344 7.80 21.93 -3.38
N THR A 345 7.78 23.24 -3.17
CA THR A 345 7.38 23.78 -1.86
C THR A 345 5.87 23.80 -1.80
N ALA A 346 5.29 23.11 -0.82
CA ALA A 346 3.85 23.09 -0.62
C ALA A 346 3.30 24.51 -0.40
N THR A 347 2.12 24.78 -0.96
CA THR A 347 1.37 26.04 -0.77
C THR A 347 0.74 26.07 0.61
N THR A 348 0.30 24.92 1.11
CA THR A 348 -0.14 24.70 2.48
C THR A 348 0.62 23.50 3.05
N TRP A 349 1.14 23.64 4.27
CA TRP A 349 1.71 22.54 5.03
C TRP A 349 1.52 22.85 6.50
N SER A 350 0.48 22.29 7.09
CA SER A 350 0.20 22.46 8.52
C SER A 350 -0.11 21.12 9.16
N GLN A 351 0.35 20.95 10.38
CA GLN A 351 0.06 19.78 11.21
C GLN A 351 -0.22 20.25 12.64
N SER A 352 -1.24 19.67 13.26
CA SER A 352 -1.62 19.94 14.64
C SER A 352 -2.06 18.64 15.31
N GLY A 353 -1.20 18.09 16.16
CA GLY A 353 -1.35 16.71 16.62
C GLY A 353 -1.36 15.77 15.43
N SER A 354 -2.32 14.86 15.38
CA SER A 354 -2.48 13.92 14.26
C SER A 354 -3.15 14.52 13.02
N ASN A 355 -3.72 15.73 13.08
CA ASN A 355 -4.38 16.34 11.93
C ASN A 355 -3.39 17.05 11.03
N PHE A 356 -3.58 16.94 9.72
CA PHE A 356 -2.75 17.60 8.72
C PHE A 356 -3.57 18.24 7.59
N ASP A 357 -2.98 19.28 6.97
CA ASP A 357 -3.47 19.96 5.79
C ASP A 357 -2.28 20.29 4.89
N ILE A 358 -2.20 19.64 3.73
CA ILE A 358 -1.11 19.78 2.76
C ILE A 358 -1.71 20.04 1.39
N ALA A 359 -1.26 21.10 0.72
CA ALA A 359 -1.63 21.41 -0.65
C ALA A 359 -0.42 21.83 -1.48
N PHE A 360 -0.34 21.40 -2.73
CA PHE A 360 0.74 21.71 -3.65
C PHE A 360 0.36 21.55 -5.11
N ASP A 361 1.20 22.08 -6.00
CA ASP A 361 1.03 22.05 -7.46
C ASP A 361 2.05 21.09 -8.09
N LEU A 362 1.59 20.08 -8.81
CA LEU A 362 2.40 19.12 -9.55
C LEU A 362 2.87 19.62 -10.93
N SER A 363 2.40 20.78 -11.42
CA SER A 363 2.78 21.32 -12.73
C SER A 363 4.30 21.33 -12.97
N PRO A 364 5.19 21.62 -11.98
CA PRO A 364 6.63 21.54 -12.19
C PRO A 364 7.11 20.14 -12.58
N ALA A 365 6.53 19.09 -11.98
CA ALA A 365 6.85 17.72 -12.32
C ALA A 365 6.34 17.36 -13.71
N PHE A 366 5.09 17.67 -14.01
CA PHE A 366 4.46 17.41 -15.31
C PHE A 366 5.18 18.14 -16.45
N THR A 367 5.60 19.37 -16.22
CA THR A 367 6.35 20.16 -17.21
C THR A 367 7.72 19.54 -17.52
N LYS A 368 8.39 18.99 -16.48
CA LYS A 368 9.73 18.44 -16.63
C LYS A 368 9.76 17.04 -17.21
N TYR A 369 8.83 16.17 -16.80
CA TYR A 369 8.86 14.74 -17.11
C TYR A 369 7.78 14.31 -18.12
N GLY A 370 6.74 15.13 -18.34
CA GLY A 370 5.72 14.92 -19.38
C GLY A 370 4.58 14.01 -18.97
N LYS A 371 4.00 13.34 -19.96
CA LYS A 371 2.89 12.39 -19.76
C LYS A 371 3.35 11.11 -19.12
N GLY A 372 2.55 10.59 -18.21
CA GLY A 372 2.82 9.33 -17.50
C GLY A 372 2.07 9.26 -16.18
N VAL A 373 2.52 8.38 -15.31
CA VAL A 373 1.96 8.14 -13.97
C VAL A 373 2.92 8.70 -12.93
N TYR A 374 2.40 9.53 -12.03
CA TYR A 374 3.15 10.12 -10.93
C TYR A 374 2.65 9.54 -9.63
N THR A 375 3.49 8.78 -8.93
CA THR A 375 3.13 8.17 -7.66
C THR A 375 3.70 8.98 -6.50
N LEU A 376 2.83 9.31 -5.56
CA LEU A 376 3.12 10.10 -4.39
C LEU A 376 3.26 9.20 -3.17
N TYR A 377 4.45 9.13 -2.59
CA TYR A 377 4.74 8.41 -1.35
C TYR A 377 4.82 9.40 -0.18
N LEU A 378 3.86 9.32 0.72
CA LEU A 378 3.77 10.21 1.88
C LEU A 378 4.50 9.60 3.07
N TRP A 379 5.62 10.20 3.45
CA TRP A 379 6.52 9.70 4.49
C TRP A 379 6.37 10.46 5.79
N THR A 380 6.46 9.73 6.89
CA THR A 380 6.47 10.27 8.24
C THR A 380 7.89 10.50 8.75
N ASP A 381 8.02 11.16 9.91
CA ASP A 381 9.31 11.33 10.60
C ASP A 381 9.88 9.99 11.09
N SER A 382 9.02 9.00 11.38
CA SER A 382 9.40 7.64 11.79
C SER A 382 9.70 6.71 10.62
N ASP A 383 9.90 7.23 9.41
CA ASP A 383 10.20 6.49 8.18
C ASP A 383 9.09 5.52 7.71
N ASN A 384 7.85 5.73 8.16
CA ASN A 384 6.70 5.00 7.66
C ASN A 384 6.13 5.66 6.41
N CYS A 385 5.76 4.86 5.41
CA CYS A 385 5.04 5.30 4.23
C CYS A 385 3.53 5.12 4.44
N LEU A 386 2.77 6.20 4.42
CA LEU A 386 1.33 6.16 4.70
C LEU A 386 0.46 6.09 3.45
N THR A 387 1.00 6.36 2.27
CA THR A 387 0.27 6.27 1.01
C THR A 387 1.19 6.02 -0.18
N SER A 388 0.63 5.44 -1.25
CA SER A 388 1.27 5.28 -2.57
C SER A 388 0.30 5.67 -3.70
N PHE A 389 -0.19 6.91 -3.68
CA PHE A 389 -1.15 7.38 -4.68
C PHE A 389 -0.55 7.61 -6.05
N SER A 390 -1.18 7.11 -7.08
CA SER A 390 -0.82 7.34 -8.48
C SER A 390 -1.75 8.34 -9.16
N ILE A 391 -1.18 9.28 -9.92
CA ILE A 391 -1.86 10.33 -10.66
C ILE A 391 -1.45 10.23 -12.12
N TRP A 392 -2.41 10.12 -13.02
CA TRP A 392 -2.21 10.06 -14.47
C TRP A 392 -2.22 11.47 -15.06
N ASN A 393 -1.15 11.83 -15.80
CA ASN A 393 -1.02 13.12 -16.53
C ASN A 393 -1.04 12.90 -18.04
#